data_cde7a7160d57a8bc9b6dd2d26ad99dcc
#
_entry.id   cde7a7160d57a8bc9b6dd2d26ad99dcc
#
_cell.length_a   1.000
_cell.length_b   1.000
_cell.length_c   1.000
_cell.angle_alpha   90.00
_cell.angle_beta   90.00
_cell.angle_gamma   90.00
#
_symmetry.space_group_name_H-M   'P 1'
#
loop_
_entity.id
_entity.type
_entity.pdbx_description
1 polymer ?
#
loop_
_entity_poly.entity_id
_entity_poly.type
_entity_poly.pdbx_seq_one_letter_code
_entity_poly.pdbx_strand_id
1 'polypeptide(L)'
;MATGKQEHLDTVQSIKNELLAVLEGMDYCLDWKQDPSEWSPRELVYHILETPPGGVQNLVKGILSGEIEEYELWSDLTNVTPERADYDLTQINADIEDHFKGLDDSLSGMSDEDLETKKVMMHQRSRGIDEERTLNTLLERTLNGHIQDHLAQLKELREALAI
;
A
#
# COMPACT_ATOMS: atom_id res chain seq x y z
N MET A 1 -17.44 -16.21 -1.87
CA MET A 1 -17.83 -15.41 -0.70
C MET A 1 -17.00 -14.14 -0.63
N ALA A 2 -17.61 -13.04 -0.22
CA ALA A 2 -16.89 -11.79 -0.04
C ALA A 2 -15.91 -11.91 1.15
N THR A 3 -14.76 -11.26 1.04
CA THR A 3 -13.76 -11.21 2.12
C THR A 3 -14.35 -10.46 3.32
N GLY A 4 -14.20 -11.00 4.51
CA GLY A 4 -14.65 -10.36 5.74
C GLY A 4 -13.58 -9.50 6.40
N LYS A 5 -13.98 -8.73 7.40
CA LYS A 5 -13.08 -7.85 8.15
C LYS A 5 -11.88 -8.60 8.72
N GLN A 6 -12.11 -9.77 9.33
CA GLN A 6 -11.02 -10.53 9.94
C GLN A 6 -9.99 -11.00 8.90
N GLU A 7 -10.43 -11.38 7.72
CA GLU A 7 -9.52 -11.79 6.64
C GLU A 7 -8.67 -10.59 6.19
N HIS A 8 -9.25 -9.40 6.10
CA HIS A 8 -8.48 -8.19 5.78
C HIS A 8 -7.46 -7.85 6.87
N LEU A 9 -7.85 -7.96 8.14
CA LEU A 9 -6.93 -7.74 9.25
C LEU A 9 -5.75 -8.71 9.22
N ASP A 10 -6.01 -9.99 8.94
CA ASP A 10 -4.97 -11.01 8.81
C ASP A 10 -4.05 -10.70 7.63
N THR A 11 -4.61 -10.26 6.51
CA THR A 11 -3.85 -9.87 5.31
C THR A 11 -2.96 -8.67 5.60
N VAL A 12 -3.45 -7.67 6.31
CA VAL A 12 -2.68 -6.47 6.71
C VAL A 12 -1.46 -6.88 7.53
N GLN A 13 -1.62 -7.76 8.51
CA GLN A 13 -0.51 -8.24 9.34
C GLN A 13 0.50 -9.03 8.51
N SER A 14 0.03 -9.88 7.62
CA SER A 14 0.88 -10.68 6.73
C SER A 14 1.71 -9.78 5.81
N ILE A 15 1.09 -8.81 5.18
CA ILE A 15 1.77 -7.85 4.29
C ILE A 15 2.84 -7.06 5.06
N LYS A 16 2.48 -6.54 6.23
CA LYS A 16 3.43 -5.79 7.06
C LYS A 16 4.66 -6.64 7.37
N ASN A 17 4.45 -7.87 7.82
CA ASN A 17 5.54 -8.75 8.19
C ASN A 17 6.40 -9.14 6.97
N GLU A 18 5.78 -9.42 5.82
CA GLU A 18 6.50 -9.73 4.59
C GLU A 18 7.33 -8.54 4.09
N LEU A 19 6.76 -7.33 4.17
CA LEU A 19 7.44 -6.12 3.73
C LEU A 19 8.66 -5.82 4.60
N LEU A 20 8.53 -5.92 5.92
CA LEU A 20 9.65 -5.74 6.83
C LEU A 20 10.73 -6.81 6.60
N ALA A 21 10.32 -8.06 6.40
CA ALA A 21 11.25 -9.17 6.18
C ALA A 21 12.04 -9.04 4.87
N VAL A 22 11.38 -8.62 3.78
CA VAL A 22 12.04 -8.48 2.47
C VAL A 22 13.08 -7.36 2.46
N LEU A 23 12.92 -6.37 3.33
CA LEU A 23 13.85 -5.24 3.43
C LEU A 23 15.01 -5.50 4.40
N GLU A 24 14.94 -6.57 5.19
CA GLU A 24 15.98 -6.87 6.17
C GLU A 24 17.34 -7.02 5.48
N GLY A 25 18.33 -6.25 5.95
CA GLY A 25 19.66 -6.24 5.39
C GLY A 25 19.84 -5.40 4.12
N MET A 26 18.79 -4.70 3.66
CA MET A 26 18.85 -3.89 2.44
C MET A 26 19.24 -2.42 2.68
N ASP A 27 19.70 -2.08 3.88
CA ASP A 27 20.06 -0.70 4.25
C ASP A 27 21.14 -0.08 3.34
N TYR A 28 22.00 -0.88 2.75
CA TYR A 28 23.05 -0.40 1.84
C TYR A 28 22.61 -0.29 0.38
N CYS A 29 21.40 -0.75 0.03
CA CYS A 29 20.97 -0.84 -1.37
C CYS A 29 19.53 -0.30 -1.59
N LEU A 30 19.06 0.60 -0.72
CA LEU A 30 17.71 1.15 -0.80
C LEU A 30 17.43 1.89 -2.12
N ASP A 31 18.46 2.45 -2.73
CA ASP A 31 18.33 3.20 -3.99
C ASP A 31 18.85 2.43 -5.20
N TRP A 32 19.17 1.16 -5.03
CA TRP A 32 19.65 0.33 -6.12
C TRP A 32 18.51 0.00 -7.10
N LYS A 33 18.84 0.06 -8.39
CA LYS A 33 17.91 -0.29 -9.47
C LYS A 33 18.54 -1.36 -10.33
N GLN A 34 17.81 -2.42 -10.62
CA GLN A 34 18.23 -3.46 -11.52
C GLN A 34 18.37 -2.92 -12.96
N ASP A 35 17.46 -2.02 -13.33
CA ASP A 35 17.45 -1.30 -14.60
C ASP A 35 17.09 0.15 -14.32
N PRO A 36 17.70 1.14 -15.01
CA PRO A 36 17.38 2.56 -14.78
C PRO A 36 15.92 2.93 -14.97
N SER A 37 15.17 2.13 -15.75
CA SER A 37 13.73 2.35 -15.98
C SER A 37 12.85 1.74 -14.89
N GLU A 38 13.41 0.94 -13.99
CA GLU A 38 12.70 0.28 -12.91
C GLU A 38 12.86 1.05 -11.60
N TRP A 39 12.06 0.67 -10.60
CA TRP A 39 12.08 1.33 -9.31
C TRP A 39 13.05 0.66 -8.32
N SER A 40 13.61 1.48 -7.43
CA SER A 40 14.42 1.02 -6.31
C SER A 40 13.54 0.49 -5.17
N PRO A 41 14.13 -0.22 -4.19
CA PRO A 41 13.39 -0.62 -2.99
C PRO A 41 12.69 0.55 -2.28
N ARG A 42 13.36 1.68 -2.12
CA ARG A 42 12.78 2.90 -1.53
C ARG A 42 11.55 3.36 -2.29
N GLU A 43 11.65 3.44 -3.61
CA GLU A 43 10.55 3.88 -4.46
C GLU A 43 9.36 2.92 -4.41
N LEU A 44 9.61 1.62 -4.40
CA LEU A 44 8.55 0.61 -4.27
C LEU A 44 7.83 0.72 -2.93
N VAL A 45 8.57 0.87 -1.84
CA VAL A 45 7.98 1.01 -0.52
C VAL A 45 7.06 2.23 -0.44
N TYR A 46 7.54 3.40 -0.83
CA TYR A 46 6.73 4.62 -0.73
C TYR A 46 5.59 4.65 -1.74
N HIS A 47 5.75 4.00 -2.88
CA HIS A 47 4.61 3.79 -3.77
C HIS A 47 3.52 2.95 -3.08
N ILE A 48 3.90 1.87 -2.40
CA ILE A 48 2.96 1.05 -1.62
C ILE A 48 2.27 1.87 -0.52
N LEU A 49 3.03 2.63 0.26
CA LEU A 49 2.51 3.33 1.44
C LEU A 49 1.60 4.51 1.10
N GLU A 50 1.84 5.18 -0.02
CA GLU A 50 1.14 6.43 -0.37
C GLU A 50 0.23 6.31 -1.59
N THR A 51 0.00 5.12 -2.09
CA THR A 51 -0.95 4.87 -3.17
C THR A 51 -2.12 4.07 -2.64
N PRO A 52 -3.36 4.56 -2.73
CA PRO A 52 -3.77 5.87 -3.30
C PRO A 52 -3.23 7.05 -2.50
N PRO A 53 -3.28 8.27 -3.06
CA PRO A 53 -2.70 9.45 -2.41
C PRO A 53 -3.12 9.61 -0.96
N GLY A 54 -2.13 9.83 -0.08
CA GLY A 54 -2.35 9.90 1.36
C GLY A 54 -2.36 8.54 2.06
N GLY A 55 -2.25 7.46 1.31
CA GLY A 55 -2.23 6.09 1.83
C GLY A 55 -3.63 5.49 2.00
N VAL A 56 -3.71 4.17 1.89
CA VAL A 56 -4.99 3.45 1.97
C VAL A 56 -5.64 3.59 3.35
N GLN A 57 -4.85 3.73 4.42
CA GLN A 57 -5.39 3.91 5.77
C GLN A 57 -6.20 5.21 5.90
N ASN A 58 -5.72 6.30 5.31
CA ASN A 58 -6.43 7.57 5.32
C ASN A 58 -7.64 7.54 4.40
N LEU A 59 -7.53 6.85 3.26
CA LEU A 59 -8.66 6.66 2.36
C LEU A 59 -9.78 5.88 3.03
N VAL A 60 -9.48 4.77 3.68
CA VAL A 60 -10.48 3.95 4.41
C VAL A 60 -11.15 4.78 5.50
N LYS A 61 -10.36 5.51 6.28
CA LYS A 61 -10.89 6.38 7.33
C LYS A 61 -11.84 7.44 6.77
N GLY A 62 -11.46 8.08 5.66
CA GLY A 62 -12.29 9.10 5.01
C GLY A 62 -13.57 8.54 4.40
N ILE A 63 -13.53 7.33 3.86
CA ILE A 63 -14.72 6.66 3.33
C ILE A 63 -15.67 6.31 4.48
N LEU A 64 -15.16 5.78 5.58
CA LEU A 64 -15.97 5.41 6.74
C LEU A 64 -16.66 6.63 7.39
N SER A 65 -15.97 7.77 7.43
CA SER A 65 -16.51 9.02 7.99
C SER A 65 -17.44 9.76 7.03
N GLY A 66 -17.44 9.41 5.74
CA GLY A 66 -18.19 10.11 4.70
C GLY A 66 -17.48 11.35 4.15
N GLU A 67 -16.26 11.65 4.58
CA GLU A 67 -15.48 12.79 4.10
C GLU A 67 -14.94 12.58 2.68
N ILE A 68 -14.68 11.32 2.30
CA ILE A 68 -14.16 10.96 0.98
C ILE A 68 -15.21 10.18 0.22
N GLU A 69 -15.64 10.73 -0.93
CA GLU A 69 -16.60 10.10 -1.83
C GLU A 69 -15.96 9.62 -3.12
N GLU A 70 -14.78 10.16 -3.45
CA GLU A 70 -14.02 9.79 -4.64
C GLU A 70 -12.53 9.95 -4.41
N TYR A 71 -11.73 9.22 -5.18
CA TYR A 71 -10.27 9.31 -5.13
C TYR A 71 -9.64 9.02 -6.49
N GLU A 72 -8.38 9.43 -6.64
CA GLU A 72 -7.61 9.22 -7.86
C GLU A 72 -6.52 8.18 -7.65
N LEU A 73 -6.26 7.37 -8.68
CA LEU A 73 -5.13 6.45 -8.72
C LEU A 73 -4.19 6.85 -9.85
N TRP A 74 -2.91 6.84 -9.53
CA TRP A 74 -1.82 7.07 -10.47
C TRP A 74 -0.82 5.93 -10.34
N SER A 75 -0.48 5.25 -11.43
CA SER A 75 0.37 4.06 -11.40
C SER A 75 1.86 4.36 -11.43
N ASP A 76 2.25 5.61 -11.65
CA ASP A 76 3.63 6.01 -11.92
C ASP A 76 4.27 6.90 -10.83
N LEU A 77 3.61 7.06 -9.69
CA LEU A 77 4.12 7.91 -8.61
C LEU A 77 4.94 7.10 -7.60
N THR A 78 6.20 7.45 -7.44
CA THR A 78 7.08 6.83 -6.44
C THR A 78 6.84 7.34 -5.04
N ASN A 79 6.29 8.57 -4.92
CA ASN A 79 6.01 9.24 -3.65
C ASN A 79 7.24 9.49 -2.76
N VAL A 80 8.45 9.41 -3.32
CA VAL A 80 9.67 9.72 -2.59
C VAL A 80 9.89 11.22 -2.59
N THR A 81 9.65 11.83 -1.44
CA THR A 81 9.94 13.25 -1.21
C THR A 81 11.44 13.45 -0.96
N PRO A 82 11.96 14.68 -1.05
CA PRO A 82 13.36 14.96 -0.70
C PRO A 82 13.74 14.47 0.70
N GLU A 83 12.82 14.57 1.66
CA GLU A 83 12.99 14.09 3.03
C GLU A 83 13.10 12.55 3.06
N ARG A 84 12.18 11.86 2.41
CA ARG A 84 12.18 10.39 2.33
C ARG A 84 13.38 9.82 1.59
N ALA A 85 13.94 10.58 0.66
CA ALA A 85 15.14 10.17 -0.07
C ALA A 85 16.37 10.02 0.85
N ASP A 86 16.35 10.70 2.00
CA ASP A 86 17.43 10.67 2.98
C ASP A 86 17.16 9.70 4.15
N TYR A 87 16.00 9.07 4.20
CA TYR A 87 15.66 8.14 5.28
C TYR A 87 16.49 6.87 5.22
N ASP A 88 16.96 6.41 6.37
CA ASP A 88 17.58 5.10 6.50
C ASP A 88 16.52 3.99 6.65
N LEU A 89 16.97 2.74 6.70
CA LEU A 89 16.04 1.61 6.82
C LEU A 89 15.23 1.66 8.12
N THR A 90 15.80 2.16 9.21
CA THR A 90 15.10 2.28 10.49
C THR A 90 13.90 3.23 10.36
N GLN A 91 14.10 4.36 9.68
CA GLN A 91 13.03 5.34 9.45
C GLN A 91 11.96 4.79 8.50
N ILE A 92 12.39 4.08 7.44
CA ILE A 92 11.46 3.42 6.51
C ILE A 92 10.63 2.37 7.23
N ASN A 93 11.24 1.55 8.07
CA ASN A 93 10.53 0.54 8.86
C ASN A 93 9.51 1.18 9.80
N ALA A 94 9.85 2.31 10.40
CA ALA A 94 8.90 3.05 11.24
C ALA A 94 7.70 3.54 10.44
N ASP A 95 7.91 4.05 9.23
CA ASP A 95 6.83 4.48 8.34
C ASP A 95 5.94 3.30 7.93
N ILE A 96 6.53 2.13 7.66
CA ILE A 96 5.78 0.91 7.35
C ILE A 96 4.90 0.52 8.53
N GLU A 97 5.46 0.47 9.73
CA GLU A 97 4.70 0.10 10.92
C GLU A 97 3.57 1.07 11.24
N ASP A 98 3.82 2.37 11.14
CA ASP A 98 2.81 3.40 11.37
C ASP A 98 1.66 3.30 10.36
N HIS A 99 1.99 3.08 9.09
CA HIS A 99 1.01 2.95 8.02
C HIS A 99 0.07 1.76 8.26
N PHE A 100 0.63 0.58 8.51
CA PHE A 100 -0.17 -0.64 8.69
C PHE A 100 -0.88 -0.67 10.03
N LYS A 101 -0.34 -0.03 11.07
CA LYS A 101 -1.05 0.17 12.33
C LYS A 101 -2.28 1.05 12.11
N GLY A 102 -2.13 2.14 11.37
CA GLY A 102 -3.25 3.02 11.03
C GLY A 102 -4.35 2.29 10.28
N LEU A 103 -3.96 1.44 9.32
CA LEU A 103 -4.91 0.64 8.56
C LEU A 103 -5.60 -0.41 9.45
N ASP A 104 -4.86 -1.09 10.29
CA ASP A 104 -5.40 -2.06 11.25
C ASP A 104 -6.42 -1.39 12.17
N ASP A 105 -6.08 -0.22 12.71
CA ASP A 105 -6.98 0.55 13.59
C ASP A 105 -8.27 0.93 12.86
N SER A 106 -8.18 1.40 11.61
CA SER A 106 -9.35 1.77 10.80
C SER A 106 -10.25 0.56 10.53
N LEU A 107 -9.65 -0.58 10.18
CA LEU A 107 -10.40 -1.81 9.90
C LEU A 107 -11.02 -2.40 11.17
N SER A 108 -10.33 -2.31 12.31
CA SER A 108 -10.85 -2.81 13.58
C SER A 108 -12.11 -2.08 14.04
N GLY A 109 -12.24 -0.80 13.68
CA GLY A 109 -13.38 0.04 14.06
C GLY A 109 -14.61 -0.11 13.16
N MET A 110 -14.53 -0.87 12.05
CA MET A 110 -15.66 -1.02 11.14
C MET A 110 -16.37 -2.35 11.29
N SER A 111 -17.57 -2.46 10.72
CA SER A 111 -18.35 -3.70 10.67
C SER A 111 -18.17 -4.40 9.32
N ASP A 112 -18.51 -5.70 9.26
CA ASP A 112 -18.56 -6.41 7.97
C ASP A 112 -19.58 -5.78 7.02
N GLU A 113 -20.66 -5.20 7.55
CA GLU A 113 -21.67 -4.49 6.75
C GLU A 113 -21.06 -3.28 6.06
N ASP A 114 -20.19 -2.52 6.73
CA ASP A 114 -19.51 -1.36 6.14
C ASP A 114 -18.74 -1.73 4.88
N LEU A 115 -18.15 -2.93 4.83
CA LEU A 115 -17.41 -3.43 3.67
C LEU A 115 -18.27 -3.48 2.41
N GLU A 116 -19.55 -3.82 2.57
CA GLU A 116 -20.47 -4.00 1.44
C GLU A 116 -21.31 -2.76 1.13
N THR A 117 -21.54 -1.90 2.13
CA THR A 117 -22.43 -0.74 1.99
C THR A 117 -21.70 0.57 1.74
N LYS A 118 -20.47 0.74 2.22
CA LYS A 118 -19.70 1.94 1.98
C LYS A 118 -19.09 1.87 0.59
N LYS A 119 -19.26 2.95 -0.19
CA LYS A 119 -18.82 3.02 -1.59
C LYS A 119 -18.00 4.27 -1.84
N VAL A 120 -17.17 4.20 -2.85
CA VAL A 120 -16.31 5.29 -3.28
C VAL A 120 -16.13 5.23 -4.80
N MET A 121 -16.05 6.39 -5.45
CA MET A 121 -15.74 6.45 -6.87
C MET A 121 -14.22 6.49 -7.06
N MET A 122 -13.69 5.55 -7.80
CA MET A 122 -12.27 5.48 -8.14
C MET A 122 -12.04 6.02 -9.55
N HIS A 123 -11.09 6.92 -9.68
CA HIS A 123 -10.65 7.47 -10.96
C HIS A 123 -9.21 7.02 -11.24
N GLN A 124 -9.05 6.01 -12.09
CA GLN A 124 -7.72 5.57 -12.51
C GLN A 124 -7.24 6.50 -13.64
N ARG A 125 -6.46 7.49 -13.27
CA ARG A 125 -6.04 8.56 -14.19
C ARG A 125 -5.06 8.07 -15.27
N SER A 126 -4.21 7.12 -14.91
CA SER A 126 -3.24 6.55 -15.87
C SER A 126 -3.91 5.78 -17.01
N ARG A 127 -5.15 5.30 -16.83
CA ARG A 127 -5.89 4.50 -17.80
C ARG A 127 -7.20 5.16 -18.27
N GLY A 128 -7.59 6.28 -17.66
CA GLY A 128 -8.86 6.93 -17.99
C GLY A 128 -10.09 6.10 -17.59
N ILE A 129 -10.02 5.35 -16.51
CA ILE A 129 -11.11 4.48 -16.03
C ILE A 129 -11.74 5.09 -14.78
N ASP A 130 -13.08 5.13 -14.75
CA ASP A 130 -13.86 5.53 -13.58
C ASP A 130 -14.67 4.31 -13.14
N GLU A 131 -14.61 3.96 -11.87
CA GLU A 131 -15.27 2.77 -11.33
C GLU A 131 -15.75 3.03 -9.90
N GLU A 132 -17.03 2.74 -9.64
CA GLU A 132 -17.54 2.74 -8.27
C GLU A 132 -17.11 1.43 -7.59
N ARG A 133 -16.56 1.54 -6.41
CA ARG A 133 -16.10 0.38 -5.62
C ARG A 133 -16.75 0.36 -4.26
N THR A 134 -17.12 -0.82 -3.79
CA THR A 134 -17.40 -1.01 -2.38
C THR A 134 -16.08 -0.94 -1.61
N LEU A 135 -16.14 -0.65 -0.33
CA LEU A 135 -14.96 -0.66 0.52
C LEU A 135 -14.26 -2.03 0.48
N ASN A 136 -15.05 -3.11 0.42
CA ASN A 136 -14.50 -4.46 0.30
C ASN A 136 -13.70 -4.65 -0.99
N THR A 137 -14.25 -4.25 -2.14
CA THR A 137 -13.54 -4.34 -3.42
C THR A 137 -12.27 -3.51 -3.42
N LEU A 138 -12.32 -2.30 -2.85
CA LEU A 138 -11.15 -1.44 -2.72
C LEU A 138 -10.03 -2.14 -1.95
N LEU A 139 -10.36 -2.72 -0.80
CA LEU A 139 -9.39 -3.43 0.04
C LEU A 139 -8.85 -4.67 -0.65
N GLU A 140 -9.70 -5.47 -1.28
CA GLU A 140 -9.25 -6.66 -2.03
C GLU A 140 -8.28 -6.29 -3.13
N ARG A 141 -8.59 -5.27 -3.92
CA ARG A 141 -7.73 -4.84 -5.03
C ARG A 141 -6.42 -4.23 -4.54
N THR A 142 -6.45 -3.53 -3.41
CA THR A 142 -5.26 -2.92 -2.84
C THR A 142 -4.39 -3.97 -2.15
N LEU A 143 -4.96 -4.75 -1.24
CA LEU A 143 -4.21 -5.68 -0.39
C LEU A 143 -3.82 -6.97 -1.11
N ASN A 144 -4.73 -7.55 -1.89
CA ASN A 144 -4.50 -8.82 -2.57
C ASN A 144 -4.04 -8.68 -4.02
N GLY A 145 -4.05 -7.46 -4.56
CA GLY A 145 -3.60 -7.17 -5.92
C GLY A 145 -2.38 -6.27 -5.94
N HIS A 146 -2.59 -4.97 -5.84
CA HIS A 146 -1.57 -3.95 -6.01
C HIS A 146 -0.34 -4.15 -5.11
N ILE A 147 -0.56 -4.31 -3.80
CA ILE A 147 0.55 -4.47 -2.86
C ILE A 147 1.28 -5.79 -3.09
N GLN A 148 0.57 -6.88 -3.39
CA GLN A 148 1.20 -8.17 -3.65
C GLN A 148 2.11 -8.12 -4.89
N ASP A 149 1.70 -7.42 -5.93
CA ASP A 149 2.52 -7.23 -7.14
C ASP A 149 3.83 -6.52 -6.80
N HIS A 150 3.78 -5.48 -5.98
CA HIS A 150 4.99 -4.74 -5.59
C HIS A 150 5.86 -5.51 -4.58
N LEU A 151 5.26 -6.32 -3.71
CA LEU A 151 6.02 -7.23 -2.85
C LEU A 151 6.81 -8.23 -3.69
N ALA A 152 6.21 -8.76 -4.77
CA ALA A 152 6.89 -9.65 -5.69
C ALA A 152 8.08 -8.96 -6.35
N GLN A 153 7.92 -7.69 -6.76
CA GLN A 153 9.03 -6.90 -7.30
C GLN A 153 10.18 -6.70 -6.30
N LEU A 154 9.84 -6.44 -5.03
CA LEU A 154 10.86 -6.33 -3.98
C LEU A 154 11.62 -7.64 -3.77
N LYS A 155 10.91 -8.76 -3.80
CA LYS A 155 11.54 -10.10 -3.70
C LYS A 155 12.48 -10.37 -4.87
N GLU A 156 12.09 -9.97 -6.08
CA GLU A 156 12.95 -10.08 -7.28
C GLU A 156 14.22 -9.23 -7.14
N LEU A 157 14.11 -8.00 -6.62
CA LEU A 157 15.28 -7.15 -6.38
C LEU A 157 16.22 -7.79 -5.37
N ARG A 158 15.68 -8.36 -4.30
CA ARG A 158 16.48 -9.05 -3.28
C ARG A 158 17.20 -10.25 -3.87
N GLU A 159 16.53 -11.04 -4.69
CA GLU A 159 17.13 -12.19 -5.37
C GLU A 159 18.24 -11.74 -6.32
N ALA A 160 18.04 -10.67 -7.07
CA ALA A 160 19.05 -10.12 -7.99
C ALA A 160 20.29 -9.63 -7.25
N LEU A 161 20.15 -9.16 -6.01
CA LEU A 161 21.25 -8.75 -5.15
C LEU A 161 21.93 -9.93 -4.44
N ALA A 162 21.34 -11.10 -4.49
CA ALA A 162 21.86 -12.35 -3.86
C ALA A 162 22.05 -12.24 -2.34
N ILE A 163 21.08 -11.61 -1.65
CA ILE A 163 21.13 -11.41 -0.20
C ILE A 163 19.92 -12.05 0.51
#